data_3c3e3410fc38f40e2ad71aae8e6fe5c4
#
_entry.id   3c3e3410fc38f40e2ad71aae8e6fe5c4
#
_cell.length_a   1.000
_cell.length_b   1.000
_cell.length_c   1.000
_cell.angle_alpha   90.00
_cell.angle_beta   90.00
_cell.angle_gamma   90.00
#
_symmetry.space_group_name_H-M   'P 1'
#
loop_
_entity.id
_entity.type
_entity.pdbx_description
1 polymer ?
#
loop_
_entity_poly.entity_id
_entity_poly.type
_entity_poly.pdbx_seq_one_letter_code
_entity_poly.pdbx_strand_id
1 'polypeptide(L)'
;MSSKNFHKYRKMQDKFDLPQLNELKRTFKFDLEENEKIFDQIRNEISERIFTFTEKIIEPVIAGSDSYSCIFEQEMLSDKERQKLFDIYKKIQVLKWENNLLMLQPDEKKAAEWVKKTWELWNNEIEGELSKVCRKLSNSWDTLKFMSEHNNYNG
;
A
#
# COMPACT_ATOMS: atom_id res chain seq x y z
N MET A 1 -16.09 -0.88 21.08
CA MET A 1 -14.74 -0.31 21.25
C MET A 1 -14.53 0.02 22.71
N SER A 2 -13.53 -0.57 23.34
CA SER A 2 -13.25 -0.29 24.75
C SER A 2 -12.82 1.18 24.91
N SER A 3 -13.44 1.86 25.86
CA SER A 3 -13.10 3.24 26.28
C SER A 3 -11.60 3.40 26.62
N LYS A 4 -10.95 2.30 27.02
CA LYS A 4 -9.56 2.25 27.49
C LYS A 4 -8.53 2.43 26.37
N ASN A 5 -8.73 1.78 25.21
CA ASN A 5 -7.84 1.88 24.06
C ASN A 5 -7.93 3.26 23.39
N PHE A 6 -9.13 3.80 23.31
CA PHE A 6 -9.36 5.14 22.80
C PHE A 6 -8.64 6.20 23.65
N HIS A 7 -8.75 6.07 24.97
CA HIS A 7 -8.11 7.00 25.89
C HIS A 7 -6.58 6.92 25.85
N LYS A 8 -6.03 5.71 25.70
CA LYS A 8 -4.60 5.47 25.55
C LYS A 8 -4.07 6.09 24.24
N TYR A 9 -4.76 5.85 23.13
CA TYR A 9 -4.37 6.43 21.85
C TYR A 9 -4.43 7.96 21.86
N ARG A 10 -5.47 8.55 22.46
CA ARG A 10 -5.64 10.00 22.54
C ARG A 10 -4.48 10.69 23.27
N LYS A 11 -4.00 10.12 24.36
CA LYS A 11 -2.80 10.62 25.04
C LYS A 11 -1.56 10.61 24.15
N MET A 12 -1.42 9.58 23.33
CA MET A 12 -0.31 9.46 22.40
C MET A 12 -0.48 10.37 21.19
N GLN A 13 -1.71 10.57 20.75
CA GLN A 13 -2.05 11.50 19.67
C GLN A 13 -1.59 12.91 20.01
N ASP A 14 -1.92 13.40 21.20
CA ASP A 14 -1.53 14.73 21.67
C ASP A 14 0.01 14.86 21.83
N LYS A 15 0.65 13.79 22.33
CA LYS A 15 2.11 13.76 22.58
C LYS A 15 2.95 13.72 21.31
N PHE A 16 2.49 13.03 20.26
CA PHE A 16 3.26 12.77 19.04
C PHE A 16 2.63 13.34 17.78
N ASP A 17 1.60 14.15 17.92
CA ASP A 17 0.87 14.76 16.79
C ASP A 17 0.43 13.70 15.76
N LEU A 18 -0.25 12.68 16.23
CA LEU A 18 -0.75 11.59 15.41
C LEU A 18 -2.10 11.93 14.75
N PRO A 19 -2.43 11.32 13.60
CA PRO A 19 -3.76 11.42 13.03
C PRO A 19 -4.82 10.88 13.99
N GLN A 20 -6.06 11.30 13.78
CA GLN A 20 -7.17 10.78 14.59
C GLN A 20 -7.33 9.28 14.37
N LEU A 21 -7.58 8.53 15.45
CA LEU A 21 -7.74 7.08 15.36
C LEU A 21 -8.82 6.65 14.38
N ASN A 22 -9.92 7.40 14.30
CA ASN A 22 -11.01 7.12 13.37
C ASN A 22 -10.57 7.33 11.90
N GLU A 23 -9.66 8.25 11.64
CA GLU A 23 -9.09 8.45 10.30
C GLU A 23 -8.20 7.28 9.90
N LEU A 24 -7.31 6.83 10.80
CA LEU A 24 -6.49 5.64 10.58
C LEU A 24 -7.35 4.40 10.31
N LYS A 25 -8.35 4.17 11.15
CA LYS A 25 -9.30 3.05 10.99
C LYS A 25 -10.03 3.09 9.65
N ARG A 26 -10.49 4.27 9.24
CA ARG A 26 -11.17 4.46 7.96
C ARG A 26 -10.24 4.24 6.78
N THR A 27 -9.02 4.77 6.85
CA THR A 27 -8.03 4.68 5.79
C THR A 27 -7.55 3.25 5.57
N PHE A 28 -7.17 2.56 6.64
CA PHE A 28 -6.58 1.22 6.56
C PHE A 28 -7.57 0.08 6.83
N LYS A 29 -8.86 0.39 7.08
CA LYS A 29 -9.95 -0.60 7.23
C LYS A 29 -9.70 -1.65 8.30
N PHE A 30 -9.34 -1.24 9.50
CA PHE A 30 -9.13 -2.13 10.63
C PHE A 30 -9.97 -1.76 11.86
N ASP A 31 -10.12 -2.71 12.76
CA ASP A 31 -10.64 -2.51 14.10
C ASP A 31 -9.60 -2.92 15.14
N LEU A 32 -9.59 -2.24 16.27
CA LEU A 32 -8.67 -2.53 17.36
C LEU A 32 -9.34 -3.45 18.38
N GLU A 33 -8.67 -4.53 18.71
CA GLU A 33 -8.98 -5.37 19.85
C GLU A 33 -8.52 -4.72 21.15
N GLU A 34 -9.07 -5.18 22.29
CA GLU A 34 -8.57 -4.78 23.61
C GLU A 34 -7.18 -5.34 23.84
N ASN A 35 -6.16 -4.54 23.61
CA ASN A 35 -4.78 -4.94 23.78
C ASN A 35 -3.98 -3.82 24.48
N GLU A 36 -3.01 -4.22 25.29
CA GLU A 36 -2.10 -3.26 25.92
C GLU A 36 -1.12 -2.63 24.93
N LYS A 37 -0.81 -3.32 23.82
CA LYS A 37 0.15 -2.89 22.79
C LYS A 37 -0.55 -2.27 21.58
N ILE A 38 -1.28 -1.19 21.81
CA ILE A 38 -2.08 -0.54 20.76
C ILE A 38 -1.27 -0.14 19.52
N PHE A 39 -0.02 0.35 19.69
CA PHE A 39 0.82 0.72 18.55
C PHE A 39 1.32 -0.46 17.74
N ASP A 40 1.61 -1.58 18.38
CA ASP A 40 2.00 -2.79 17.66
C ASP A 40 0.83 -3.29 16.80
N GLN A 41 -0.39 -3.26 17.34
CA GLN A 41 -1.58 -3.63 16.60
C GLN A 41 -1.82 -2.68 15.41
N ILE A 42 -1.80 -1.36 15.63
CA ILE A 42 -1.97 -0.38 14.55
C ILE A 42 -0.92 -0.56 13.45
N ARG A 43 0.36 -0.74 13.82
CA ARG A 43 1.44 -0.95 12.84
C ARG A 43 1.25 -2.23 12.03
N ASN A 44 0.84 -3.32 12.68
CA ASN A 44 0.58 -4.58 12.00
C ASN A 44 -0.57 -4.45 10.99
N GLU A 45 -1.69 -3.84 11.38
CA GLU A 45 -2.85 -3.62 10.50
C GLU A 45 -2.48 -2.73 9.28
N ILE A 46 -1.78 -1.64 9.52
CA ILE A 46 -1.30 -0.76 8.44
C ILE A 46 -0.34 -1.50 7.52
N SER A 47 0.61 -2.23 8.08
CA SER A 47 1.62 -2.99 7.32
C SER A 47 0.96 -4.05 6.44
N GLU A 48 0.08 -4.85 7.00
CA GLU A 48 -0.64 -5.89 6.25
C GLU A 48 -1.43 -5.29 5.08
N ARG A 49 -2.12 -4.19 5.32
CA ARG A 49 -2.89 -3.51 4.28
C ARG A 49 -2.02 -2.99 3.14
N ILE A 50 -0.94 -2.29 3.45
CA ILE A 50 -0.02 -1.73 2.45
C ILE A 50 0.69 -2.84 1.67
N PHE A 51 1.16 -3.89 2.34
CA PHE A 51 1.87 -4.98 1.67
C PHE A 51 0.94 -5.80 0.78
N THR A 52 -0.33 -5.99 1.18
CA THR A 52 -1.33 -6.62 0.31
C THR A 52 -1.50 -5.84 -1.00
N PHE A 53 -1.57 -4.51 -0.96
CA PHE A 53 -1.65 -3.70 -2.19
C PHE A 53 -0.34 -3.75 -2.99
N THR A 54 0.81 -3.76 -2.32
CA THR A 54 2.11 -3.90 -2.99
C THR A 54 2.18 -5.18 -3.79
N GLU A 55 1.85 -6.31 -3.19
CA GLU A 55 1.88 -7.63 -3.82
C GLU A 55 0.85 -7.75 -4.96
N LYS A 56 -0.33 -7.18 -4.79
CA LYS A 56 -1.43 -7.33 -5.78
C LYS A 56 -1.36 -6.34 -6.93
N ILE A 57 -0.84 -5.15 -6.72
CA ILE A 57 -0.91 -4.06 -7.71
C ILE A 57 0.47 -3.70 -8.24
N ILE A 58 1.47 -3.54 -7.38
CA ILE A 58 2.78 -3.03 -7.78
C ILE A 58 3.68 -4.13 -8.33
N GLU A 59 3.91 -5.19 -7.56
CA GLU A 59 4.86 -6.24 -7.95
C GLU A 59 4.54 -6.89 -9.30
N PRO A 60 3.27 -7.21 -9.65
CA PRO A 60 2.97 -7.80 -10.94
C PRO A 60 3.40 -6.96 -12.14
N VAL A 61 3.39 -5.65 -12.01
CA VAL A 61 3.72 -4.74 -13.11
C VAL A 61 5.18 -4.26 -13.14
N ILE A 62 5.92 -4.40 -12.05
CA ILE A 62 7.34 -3.99 -11.97
C ILE A 62 8.32 -5.16 -11.93
N ALA A 63 7.94 -6.29 -11.35
CA ALA A 63 8.87 -7.41 -11.10
C ALA A 63 9.07 -8.35 -12.28
N GLY A 64 8.24 -8.25 -13.30
CA GLY A 64 8.19 -9.22 -14.39
C GLY A 64 7.59 -10.56 -13.94
N SER A 65 6.60 -11.04 -14.65
CA SER A 65 6.01 -12.36 -14.43
C SER A 65 5.81 -13.03 -15.78
N ASP A 66 5.92 -14.36 -15.80
CA ASP A 66 5.63 -15.16 -17.00
C ASP A 66 4.12 -15.32 -17.26
N SER A 67 3.29 -14.73 -16.41
CA SER A 67 1.84 -14.70 -16.60
C SER A 67 1.45 -13.79 -17.77
N TYR A 68 0.60 -14.28 -18.67
CA TYR A 68 0.10 -13.48 -19.80
C TYR A 68 -0.53 -12.17 -19.36
N SER A 69 -1.34 -12.18 -18.30
CA SER A 69 -1.95 -10.96 -17.78
C SER A 69 -0.92 -9.92 -17.35
N CYS A 70 0.13 -10.35 -16.64
CA CYS A 70 1.18 -9.45 -16.21
C CYS A 70 1.98 -8.86 -17.36
N ILE A 71 2.25 -9.64 -18.43
CA ILE A 71 2.93 -9.14 -19.63
C ILE A 71 2.10 -8.03 -20.28
N PHE A 72 0.82 -8.25 -20.51
CA PHE A 72 -0.07 -7.23 -21.08
C PHE A 72 -0.17 -5.99 -20.18
N GLU A 73 -0.32 -6.16 -18.87
CA GLU A 73 -0.43 -5.06 -17.92
C GLU A 73 0.85 -4.21 -17.87
N GLN A 74 2.02 -4.83 -17.98
CA GLN A 74 3.29 -4.10 -18.11
C GLN A 74 3.35 -3.26 -19.38
N GLU A 75 2.87 -3.78 -20.51
CA GLU A 75 2.83 -3.06 -21.78
C GLU A 75 1.79 -1.92 -21.79
N MET A 76 0.71 -2.04 -21.01
CA MET A 76 -0.31 -1.01 -20.87
C MET A 76 0.18 0.22 -20.11
N LEU A 77 1.25 0.08 -19.33
CA LEU A 77 1.86 1.18 -18.57
C LEU A 77 3.08 1.74 -19.29
N SER A 78 3.18 3.06 -19.39
CA SER A 78 4.39 3.72 -19.88
C SER A 78 5.58 3.52 -18.95
N ASP A 79 6.80 3.70 -19.47
CA ASP A 79 8.02 3.64 -18.67
C ASP A 79 7.99 4.63 -17.49
N LYS A 80 7.42 5.81 -17.71
CA LYS A 80 7.26 6.83 -16.67
C LYS A 80 6.31 6.37 -15.56
N GLU A 81 5.21 5.72 -15.90
CA GLU A 81 4.26 5.17 -14.93
C GLU A 81 4.88 4.02 -14.13
N ARG A 82 5.59 3.13 -14.80
CA ARG A 82 6.32 2.03 -14.13
C ARG A 82 7.41 2.55 -13.21
N GLN A 83 8.17 3.56 -13.64
CA GLN A 83 9.18 4.20 -12.79
C GLN A 83 8.57 4.83 -11.54
N LYS A 84 7.41 5.47 -11.67
CA LYS A 84 6.70 6.07 -10.54
C LYS A 84 6.20 5.00 -9.55
N LEU A 85 5.68 3.89 -10.04
CA LEU A 85 5.31 2.74 -9.20
C LEU A 85 6.53 2.15 -8.49
N PHE A 86 7.67 2.05 -9.17
CA PHE A 86 8.91 1.58 -8.56
C PHE A 86 9.42 2.53 -7.46
N ASP A 87 9.26 3.84 -7.63
CA ASP A 87 9.63 4.82 -6.60
C ASP A 87 8.73 4.70 -5.36
N ILE A 88 7.44 4.44 -5.56
CA ILE A 88 6.51 4.11 -4.46
C ILE A 88 6.90 2.80 -3.80
N TYR A 89 7.22 1.77 -4.58
CA TYR A 89 7.66 0.47 -4.08
C TYR A 89 8.87 0.59 -3.17
N LYS A 90 9.89 1.37 -3.57
CA LYS A 90 11.06 1.65 -2.73
C LYS A 90 10.68 2.26 -1.39
N LYS A 91 9.78 3.24 -1.39
CA LYS A 91 9.30 3.88 -0.15
C LYS A 91 8.57 2.89 0.76
N ILE A 92 7.75 2.01 0.19
CA ILE A 92 7.08 0.95 0.94
C ILE A 92 8.08 -0.05 1.53
N GLN A 93 9.13 -0.42 0.78
CA GLN A 93 10.18 -1.31 1.30
C GLN A 93 10.94 -0.66 2.47
N VAL A 94 11.20 0.64 2.43
CA VAL A 94 11.77 1.36 3.58
C VAL A 94 10.85 1.25 4.80
N LEU A 95 9.56 1.51 4.64
CA LEU A 95 8.58 1.37 5.73
C LEU A 95 8.55 -0.05 6.30
N LYS A 96 8.64 -1.06 5.45
CA LYS A 96 8.69 -2.47 5.86
C LYS A 96 9.86 -2.75 6.78
N TRP A 97 11.07 -2.33 6.39
CA TRP A 97 12.27 -2.59 7.17
C TRP A 97 12.34 -1.74 8.44
N GLU A 98 11.84 -0.52 8.43
CA GLU A 98 11.66 0.29 9.64
C GLU A 98 10.68 -0.39 10.62
N ASN A 99 9.57 -0.95 10.14
CA ASN A 99 8.62 -1.70 10.97
C ASN A 99 9.25 -2.96 11.55
N ASN A 100 10.03 -3.71 10.77
CA ASN A 100 10.75 -4.88 11.24
C ASN A 100 11.77 -4.52 12.35
N LEU A 101 12.45 -3.39 12.19
CA LEU A 101 13.37 -2.90 13.23
C LEU A 101 12.61 -2.56 14.53
N LEU A 102 11.44 -1.95 14.43
CA LEU A 102 10.59 -1.66 15.59
C LEU A 102 10.06 -2.93 16.29
N MET A 103 9.89 -4.02 15.55
CA MET A 103 9.56 -5.33 16.15
C MET A 103 10.73 -5.90 16.94
N LEU A 104 11.96 -5.73 16.46
CA LEU A 104 13.18 -6.20 17.13
C LEU A 104 13.62 -5.29 18.29
N GLN A 105 13.45 -3.99 18.12
CA GLN A 105 13.85 -2.95 19.07
C GLN A 105 12.67 -1.99 19.31
N PRO A 106 11.72 -2.34 20.18
CA PRO A 106 10.55 -1.53 20.45
C PRO A 106 10.92 -0.15 20.98
N ASP A 107 10.36 0.89 20.33
CA ASP A 107 10.51 2.29 20.71
C ASP A 107 9.18 3.00 20.43
N GLU A 108 8.54 3.50 21.47
CA GLU A 108 7.20 4.11 21.38
C GLU A 108 7.19 5.36 20.51
N LYS A 109 8.21 6.23 20.63
CA LYS A 109 8.31 7.44 19.83
C LYS A 109 8.50 7.12 18.36
N LYS A 110 9.42 6.23 18.03
CA LYS A 110 9.67 5.80 16.66
C LYS A 110 8.46 5.06 16.06
N ALA A 111 7.73 4.29 16.87
CA ALA A 111 6.49 3.65 16.44
C ALA A 111 5.42 4.68 16.07
N ALA A 112 5.27 5.73 16.87
CA ALA A 112 4.36 6.84 16.56
C ALA A 112 4.78 7.60 15.29
N GLU A 113 6.06 7.91 15.15
CA GLU A 113 6.62 8.55 13.94
C GLU A 113 6.40 7.70 12.69
N TRP A 114 6.56 6.37 12.80
CA TRP A 114 6.29 5.44 11.71
C TRP A 114 4.81 5.45 11.29
N VAL A 115 3.89 5.42 12.24
CA VAL A 115 2.44 5.47 11.96
C VAL A 115 2.09 6.76 11.23
N LYS A 116 2.57 7.91 11.73
CA LYS A 116 2.33 9.23 11.11
C LYS A 116 2.89 9.29 9.69
N LYS A 117 4.16 8.95 9.52
CA LYS A 117 4.86 8.93 8.22
C LYS A 117 4.14 8.05 7.21
N THR A 118 3.71 6.87 7.62
CA THR A 118 3.04 5.92 6.76
C THR A 118 1.65 6.41 6.34
N TRP A 119 0.89 6.99 7.26
CA TRP A 119 -0.41 7.56 6.97
C TRP A 119 -0.32 8.77 6.01
N GLU A 120 0.65 9.66 6.22
CA GLU A 120 0.91 10.79 5.33
C GLU A 120 1.31 10.33 3.92
N LEU A 121 2.22 9.37 3.83
CA LEU A 121 2.66 8.82 2.54
C LEU A 121 1.51 8.13 1.78
N TRP A 122 0.65 7.39 2.49
CA TRP A 122 -0.54 6.78 1.91
C TRP A 122 -1.47 7.82 1.31
N ASN A 123 -1.87 8.82 2.10
CA ASN A 123 -2.85 9.83 1.67
C ASN A 123 -2.29 10.78 0.59
N ASN A 124 -1.03 11.14 0.67
CA ASN A 124 -0.45 12.14 -0.22
C ASN A 124 0.06 11.54 -1.54
N GLU A 125 0.36 10.25 -1.58
CA GLU A 125 1.05 9.67 -2.73
C GLU A 125 0.52 8.28 -3.13
N ILE A 126 0.53 7.30 -2.22
CA ILE A 126 0.32 5.89 -2.58
C ILE A 126 -1.09 5.65 -3.12
N GLU A 127 -2.13 6.01 -2.37
CA GLU A 127 -3.52 5.75 -2.75
C GLU A 127 -3.87 6.34 -4.11
N GLY A 128 -3.46 7.59 -4.35
CA GLY A 128 -3.73 8.30 -5.60
C GLY A 128 -3.09 7.62 -6.82
N GLU A 129 -1.83 7.21 -6.70
CA GLU A 129 -1.12 6.55 -7.80
C GLU A 129 -1.62 5.12 -8.04
N LEU A 130 -1.89 4.34 -6.99
CA LEU A 130 -2.47 3.01 -7.14
C LEU A 130 -3.86 3.09 -7.78
N SER A 131 -4.68 4.06 -7.39
CA SER A 131 -6.01 4.29 -7.98
C SER A 131 -5.94 4.65 -9.47
N LYS A 132 -4.95 5.45 -9.88
CA LYS A 132 -4.72 5.78 -11.31
C LYS A 132 -4.36 4.52 -12.10
N VAL A 133 -3.45 3.71 -11.59
CA VAL A 133 -3.03 2.46 -12.23
C VAL A 133 -4.21 1.50 -12.36
N CYS A 134 -4.97 1.29 -11.30
CA CYS A 134 -6.14 0.41 -11.33
C CYS A 134 -7.18 0.86 -12.37
N ARG A 135 -7.49 2.16 -12.44
CA ARG A 135 -8.41 2.70 -13.45
C ARG A 135 -7.86 2.52 -14.86
N LYS A 136 -6.58 2.81 -15.09
CA LYS A 136 -5.96 2.65 -16.39
C LYS A 136 -5.98 1.21 -16.87
N LEU A 137 -5.57 0.27 -16.02
CA LEU A 137 -5.55 -1.16 -16.35
C LEU A 137 -6.97 -1.69 -16.59
N SER A 138 -7.95 -1.31 -15.78
CA SER A 138 -9.35 -1.67 -15.98
C SER A 138 -9.86 -1.21 -17.35
N ASN A 139 -9.62 0.05 -17.71
CA ASN A 139 -10.00 0.59 -19.01
C ASN A 139 -9.25 -0.07 -20.18
N SER A 140 -7.97 -0.39 -19.98
CA SER A 140 -7.16 -1.02 -21.02
C SER A 140 -7.62 -2.45 -21.29
N TRP A 141 -7.99 -3.22 -20.28
CA TRP A 141 -8.58 -4.54 -20.45
C TRP A 141 -9.94 -4.50 -21.14
N ASP A 142 -10.80 -3.54 -20.80
CA ASP A 142 -12.10 -3.37 -21.42
C ASP A 142 -12.00 -3.06 -22.93
N THR A 143 -10.96 -2.35 -23.35
CA THR A 143 -10.74 -1.97 -24.75
C THR A 143 -9.81 -2.91 -25.52
N LEU A 144 -9.19 -3.87 -24.85
CA LEU A 144 -8.25 -4.80 -25.48
C LEU A 144 -8.97 -5.70 -26.48
N LYS A 145 -8.48 -5.71 -27.73
CA LYS A 145 -8.97 -6.59 -28.78
C LYS A 145 -7.98 -7.73 -28.98
N PHE A 146 -8.47 -8.95 -29.00
CA PHE A 146 -7.66 -10.09 -29.41
C PHE A 146 -7.34 -9.95 -30.90
N MET A 147 -6.09 -9.66 -31.23
CA MET A 147 -5.60 -9.75 -32.62
C MET A 147 -5.32 -11.21 -32.93
N SER A 148 -6.27 -11.88 -33.59
CA SER A 148 -5.93 -13.08 -34.35
C SER A 148 -5.05 -12.62 -35.51
N GLU A 149 -3.77 -12.97 -35.49
CA GLU A 149 -2.97 -12.95 -36.71
C GLU A 149 -3.63 -13.93 -37.70
N HIS A 150 -4.46 -13.41 -38.57
CA HIS A 150 -4.75 -14.05 -39.82
C HIS A 150 -3.45 -13.95 -40.63
N ASN A 151 -2.60 -14.94 -40.47
CA ASN A 151 -1.62 -15.28 -41.47
C ASN A 151 -2.41 -15.60 -42.75
N ASN A 152 -2.68 -14.60 -43.57
CA ASN A 152 -2.92 -14.78 -44.98
C ASN A 152 -1.65 -15.25 -45.62
N TYR A 153 -1.33 -16.52 -45.42
CA TYR A 153 -0.50 -17.27 -46.35
C TYR A 153 -1.31 -17.48 -47.63
N ASN A 154 -1.35 -16.48 -48.48
CA ASN A 154 -1.63 -16.69 -49.88
C ASN A 154 -0.32 -17.10 -50.53
N GLY A 155 -0.14 -18.41 -50.67
CA GLY A 155 0.87 -19.01 -51.52
C GLY A 155 0.61 -18.74 -52.99
#